data_6068d365f9aed7aca73303628ddae13e
#
_entry.id   6068d365f9aed7aca73303628ddae13e
#
_cell.length_a   1.000
_cell.length_b   1.000
_cell.length_c   1.000
_cell.angle_alpha   90.00
_cell.angle_beta   90.00
_cell.angle_gamma   90.00
#
_symmetry.space_group_name_H-M   'P 1'
#
loop_
_entity.id
_entity.type
_entity.pdbx_description
1 polymer ?
#
loop_
_entity_poly.entity_id
_entity_poly.type
_entity_poly.pdbx_seq_one_letter_code
_entity_poly.pdbx_strand_id
1 'polypeptide(L)'
;MKIKSLEQIGDYITHFEGVENIKHLSVRDDKGNRLVALSEDNVSQDIKPNRYKQLADIIREYKPKSIIEVGTWNGGRAIEMALAAFENQDEILYRGFDLFEDATSETDDEEFNLKAHNTQSAVIKRLQDFRAKMMQKEKVFTFVIGKGNSRDILKDRTDLNADLVLIGGGN
;
A
#
# COMPACT_ATOMS: atom_id res chain seq x y z
N MET A 1 9.35 -18.38 -12.17
CA MET A 1 10.81 -18.16 -12.45
C MET A 1 11.57 -18.61 -11.21
N LYS A 2 12.60 -19.47 -11.35
CA LYS A 2 13.42 -19.88 -10.21
C LYS A 2 14.54 -18.86 -10.01
N ILE A 3 14.50 -18.11 -8.93
CA ILE A 3 15.59 -17.23 -8.54
C ILE A 3 16.72 -18.12 -7.97
N LYS A 4 17.87 -18.12 -8.61
CA LYS A 4 19.01 -19.00 -8.27
C LYS A 4 20.16 -18.24 -7.59
N SER A 5 20.19 -16.92 -7.64
CA SER A 5 21.26 -16.11 -7.06
C SER A 5 20.76 -14.73 -6.61
N LEU A 6 21.55 -14.08 -5.75
CA LEU A 6 21.29 -12.69 -5.31
C LEU A 6 21.37 -11.69 -6.47
N GLU A 7 22.21 -11.97 -7.50
CA GLU A 7 22.26 -11.17 -8.72
C GLU A 7 20.92 -11.16 -9.45
N GLN A 8 20.27 -12.33 -9.60
CA GLN A 8 18.94 -12.41 -10.21
C GLN A 8 17.88 -11.68 -9.42
N ILE A 9 18.04 -11.58 -8.11
CA ILE A 9 17.16 -10.76 -7.26
C ILE A 9 17.42 -9.28 -7.53
N GLY A 10 18.68 -8.87 -7.70
CA GLY A 10 19.06 -7.52 -8.10
C GLY A 10 18.39 -7.10 -9.40
N ASP A 11 18.47 -7.91 -10.43
CA ASP A 11 17.82 -7.67 -11.73
C ASP A 11 16.28 -7.60 -11.60
N TYR A 12 15.70 -8.39 -10.72
CA TYR A 12 14.24 -8.35 -10.45
C TYR A 12 13.83 -7.10 -9.71
N ILE A 13 14.67 -6.60 -8.81
CA ILE A 13 14.44 -5.37 -8.04
C ILE A 13 14.59 -4.13 -8.90
N THR A 14 15.49 -4.12 -9.88
CA THR A 14 15.67 -2.98 -10.80
C THR A 14 14.43 -2.69 -11.64
N HIS A 15 13.55 -3.67 -11.81
CA HIS A 15 12.24 -3.47 -12.42
C HIS A 15 11.21 -2.81 -11.49
N PHE A 16 11.52 -2.72 -10.19
CA PHE A 16 10.72 -2.03 -9.19
C PHE A 16 11.43 -0.72 -8.79
N GLU A 17 11.72 0.15 -9.76
CA GLU A 17 12.23 1.48 -9.45
C GLU A 17 11.34 2.14 -8.42
N GLY A 18 11.89 2.42 -7.29
CA GLY A 18 11.23 3.24 -6.34
C GLY A 18 10.98 2.72 -4.93
N VAL A 19 11.61 1.71 -4.37
CA VAL A 19 11.54 1.39 -2.93
C VAL A 19 12.71 2.08 -2.19
N GLU A 20 12.42 3.07 -1.39
CA GLU A 20 13.40 3.62 -0.45
C GLU A 20 13.54 2.64 0.73
N ASN A 21 14.68 2.06 0.94
CA ASN A 21 15.01 1.16 2.05
C ASN A 21 14.34 -0.22 1.98
N ILE A 22 14.88 -1.11 1.17
CA ILE A 22 14.60 -2.54 1.33
C ILE A 22 15.38 -3.04 2.55
N LYS A 23 14.71 -3.11 3.70
CA LYS A 23 15.27 -3.80 4.87
C LYS A 23 15.20 -5.32 4.70
N HIS A 24 14.16 -5.80 4.05
CA HIS A 24 13.96 -7.21 3.76
C HIS A 24 13.17 -7.39 2.46
N LEU A 25 13.72 -8.14 1.52
CA LEU A 25 12.98 -8.65 0.37
C LEU A 25 12.57 -10.10 0.65
N SER A 26 11.29 -10.36 0.66
CA SER A 26 10.76 -11.71 0.74
C SER A 26 10.44 -12.20 -0.66
N VAL A 27 11.18 -13.19 -1.13
CA VAL A 27 10.94 -13.90 -2.39
C VAL A 27 10.47 -15.31 -2.04
N ARG A 28 9.56 -15.87 -2.84
CA ARG A 28 9.10 -17.26 -2.68
C ARG A 28 9.68 -18.14 -3.75
N ASP A 29 9.92 -19.41 -3.38
CA ASP A 29 10.23 -20.45 -4.35
C ASP A 29 8.96 -20.90 -5.10
N ASP A 30 9.15 -21.80 -6.05
CA ASP A 30 8.10 -22.42 -6.85
C ASP A 30 7.12 -23.31 -6.05
N LYS A 31 7.41 -23.56 -4.78
CA LYS A 31 6.59 -24.33 -3.83
C LYS A 31 5.87 -23.42 -2.83
N GLY A 32 6.04 -22.10 -2.95
CA GLY A 32 5.48 -21.12 -2.03
C GLY A 32 6.28 -20.93 -0.74
N ASN A 33 7.43 -21.62 -0.57
CA ASN A 33 8.26 -21.41 0.61
C ASN A 33 8.92 -20.04 0.55
N ARG A 34 8.97 -19.38 1.68
CA ARG A 34 9.56 -18.05 1.81
C ARG A 34 11.08 -18.13 1.72
N LEU A 35 11.65 -17.44 0.74
CA LEU A 35 13.07 -17.14 0.68
C LEU A 35 13.27 -15.72 1.23
N VAL A 36 13.81 -15.59 2.45
CA VAL A 36 14.31 -14.30 2.92
C VAL A 36 15.62 -14.05 2.16
N ALA A 37 15.58 -13.16 1.21
CA ALA A 37 16.65 -13.07 0.24
C ALA A 37 17.69 -12.01 0.57
N LEU A 38 17.39 -10.95 1.32
CA LEU A 38 18.29 -9.83 1.49
C LEU A 38 18.23 -9.26 2.90
N SER A 39 19.38 -9.18 3.56
CA SER A 39 19.64 -8.26 4.68
C SER A 39 20.22 -6.95 4.14
N GLU A 40 20.21 -5.89 4.94
CA GLU A 40 20.80 -4.58 4.58
C GLU A 40 22.25 -4.68 4.11
N ASP A 41 22.97 -5.71 4.56
CA ASP A 41 24.39 -5.95 4.25
C ASP A 41 24.63 -6.51 2.84
N ASN A 42 23.60 -6.99 2.16
CA ASN A 42 23.70 -7.70 0.89
C ASN A 42 23.06 -6.95 -0.29
N VAL A 43 22.44 -5.79 -0.05
CA VAL A 43 21.89 -4.95 -1.12
C VAL A 43 22.91 -3.87 -1.45
N SER A 44 23.29 -3.77 -2.72
CA SER A 44 24.05 -2.60 -3.19
C SER A 44 23.29 -1.33 -2.79
N GLN A 45 23.99 -0.37 -2.19
CA GLN A 45 23.40 0.91 -1.76
C GLN A 45 22.81 1.73 -2.93
N ASP A 46 23.08 1.32 -4.17
CA ASP A 46 22.61 1.97 -5.38
C ASP A 46 21.19 1.52 -5.81
N ILE A 47 20.66 0.45 -5.20
CA ILE A 47 19.31 -0.02 -5.48
C ILE A 47 18.37 0.53 -4.41
N LYS A 48 17.68 1.61 -4.73
CA LYS A 48 16.62 2.21 -3.91
C LYS A 48 15.28 2.08 -4.63
N PRO A 49 14.62 0.92 -4.58
CA PRO A 49 13.31 0.80 -5.18
C PRO A 49 12.31 1.65 -4.39
N ASN A 50 11.56 2.51 -5.04
CA ASN A 50 10.50 3.35 -4.48
C ASN A 50 9.12 2.99 -5.07
N ARG A 51 8.50 1.92 -4.59
CA ARG A 51 7.16 1.52 -5.10
C ARG A 51 6.10 2.62 -4.92
N TYR A 52 6.29 3.54 -3.99
CA TYR A 52 5.39 4.68 -3.82
C TYR A 52 5.61 5.74 -4.91
N LYS A 53 6.84 5.86 -5.45
CA LYS A 53 7.09 6.76 -6.57
C LYS A 53 6.33 6.31 -7.82
N GLN A 54 6.36 5.02 -8.16
CA GLN A 54 5.58 4.50 -9.29
C GLN A 54 4.08 4.76 -9.12
N LEU A 55 3.56 4.52 -7.91
CA LEU A 55 2.16 4.80 -7.60
C LEU A 55 1.85 6.30 -7.71
N ALA A 56 2.73 7.16 -7.21
CA ALA A 56 2.59 8.60 -7.34
C ALA A 56 2.62 9.06 -8.81
N ASP A 57 3.50 8.48 -9.64
CA ASP A 57 3.59 8.79 -11.06
C ASP A 57 2.33 8.37 -11.82
N ILE A 58 1.77 7.19 -11.51
CA ILE A 58 0.47 6.74 -12.04
C ILE A 58 -0.64 7.73 -11.66
N ILE A 59 -0.68 8.15 -10.40
CA ILE A 59 -1.70 9.10 -9.92
C ILE A 59 -1.57 10.46 -10.61
N ARG A 60 -0.35 10.95 -10.83
CA ARG A 60 -0.11 12.18 -11.58
C ARG A 60 -0.57 12.09 -13.01
N GLU A 61 -0.36 10.95 -13.66
CA GLU A 61 -0.74 10.70 -15.05
C GLU A 61 -2.27 10.59 -15.18
N TYR A 62 -2.90 9.72 -14.40
CA TYR A 62 -4.35 9.44 -14.52
C TYR A 62 -5.24 10.42 -13.77
N LYS A 63 -4.70 11.20 -12.82
CA LYS A 63 -5.40 12.26 -12.08
C LYS A 63 -6.71 11.80 -11.43
N PRO A 64 -6.72 10.70 -10.68
CA PRO A 64 -7.94 10.18 -10.07
C PRO A 64 -8.46 11.18 -9.02
N LYS A 65 -9.79 11.32 -8.95
CA LYS A 65 -10.51 12.07 -7.89
C LYS A 65 -10.99 11.15 -6.79
N SER A 66 -11.12 9.86 -7.10
CA SER A 66 -11.57 8.85 -6.16
C SER A 66 -10.64 7.63 -6.18
N ILE A 67 -10.23 7.20 -4.99
CA ILE A 67 -9.27 6.12 -4.79
C ILE A 67 -9.87 5.11 -3.82
N ILE A 68 -9.82 3.83 -4.18
CA ILE A 68 -10.08 2.71 -3.29
C ILE A 68 -8.77 1.97 -3.02
N GLU A 69 -8.53 1.64 -1.76
CA GLU A 69 -7.40 0.83 -1.34
C GLU A 69 -7.87 -0.36 -0.50
N VAL A 70 -7.46 -1.57 -0.88
CA VAL A 70 -7.58 -2.77 -0.08
C VAL A 70 -6.20 -3.08 0.52
N GLY A 71 -6.13 -3.19 1.85
CA GLY A 71 -4.88 -3.30 2.58
C GLY A 71 -4.31 -1.93 2.96
N THR A 72 -5.09 -1.16 3.72
CA THR A 72 -4.74 0.22 4.15
C THR A 72 -3.58 0.26 5.15
N TRP A 73 -3.44 -0.77 5.95
CA TRP A 73 -2.43 -0.92 7.01
C TRP A 73 -2.41 0.27 7.98
N ASN A 74 -1.39 1.13 7.90
CA ASN A 74 -1.22 2.29 8.78
C ASN A 74 -1.69 3.63 8.16
N GLY A 75 -2.27 3.61 6.96
CA GLY A 75 -2.73 4.80 6.25
C GLY A 75 -1.63 5.67 5.64
N GLY A 76 -0.35 5.25 5.72
CA GLY A 76 0.75 6.02 5.13
C GLY A 76 0.62 6.12 3.61
N ARG A 77 0.33 5.02 2.94
CA ARG A 77 0.15 4.97 1.49
C ARG A 77 -1.06 5.80 1.03
N ALA A 78 -2.13 5.84 1.81
CA ALA A 78 -3.28 6.71 1.56
C ALA A 78 -2.86 8.19 1.49
N ILE A 79 -2.00 8.62 2.42
CA ILE A 79 -1.47 10.00 2.45
C ILE A 79 -0.59 10.27 1.23
N GLU A 80 0.30 9.35 0.87
CA GLU A 80 1.16 9.49 -0.32
C GLU A 80 0.33 9.59 -1.60
N MET A 81 -0.69 8.74 -1.76
CA MET A 81 -1.59 8.79 -2.91
C MET A 81 -2.36 10.13 -2.96
N ALA A 82 -2.88 10.59 -1.82
CA ALA A 82 -3.60 11.85 -1.75
C ALA A 82 -2.69 13.04 -2.07
N LEU A 83 -1.45 13.05 -1.57
CA LEU A 83 -0.47 14.11 -1.89
C LEU A 83 -0.17 14.17 -3.38
N ALA A 84 0.05 13.03 -4.03
CA ALA A 84 0.27 12.98 -5.47
C ALA A 84 -0.95 13.46 -6.26
N ALA A 85 -2.17 13.09 -5.82
CA ALA A 85 -3.40 13.53 -6.45
C ALA A 85 -3.65 15.02 -6.29
N PHE A 86 -3.32 15.61 -5.13
CA PHE A 86 -3.46 17.04 -4.86
C PHE A 86 -2.55 17.94 -5.71
N GLU A 87 -1.58 17.39 -6.41
CA GLU A 87 -0.82 18.14 -7.41
C GLU A 87 -1.70 18.56 -8.61
N ASN A 88 -2.78 17.82 -8.89
CA ASN A 88 -3.66 18.05 -10.03
C ASN A 88 -5.14 18.21 -9.66
N GLN A 89 -5.51 17.97 -8.42
CA GLN A 89 -6.89 18.01 -7.90
C GLN A 89 -6.97 18.86 -6.65
N ASP A 90 -8.13 19.42 -6.36
CA ASP A 90 -8.42 20.13 -5.11
C ASP A 90 -9.24 19.29 -4.15
N GLU A 91 -9.90 18.25 -4.67
CA GLU A 91 -10.75 17.35 -3.89
C GLU A 91 -10.40 15.90 -4.20
N ILE A 92 -10.22 15.10 -3.16
CA ILE A 92 -9.94 13.67 -3.24
C ILE A 92 -10.88 12.90 -2.31
N LEU A 93 -11.52 11.87 -2.85
CA LEU A 93 -12.27 10.88 -2.09
C LEU A 93 -11.43 9.61 -1.98
N TYR A 94 -11.09 9.23 -0.75
CA TYR A 94 -10.37 8.01 -0.44
C TYR A 94 -11.25 7.03 0.33
N ARG A 95 -11.22 5.75 -0.05
CA ARG A 95 -11.86 4.67 0.71
C ARG A 95 -10.83 3.56 0.94
N GLY A 96 -10.53 3.31 2.21
CA GLY A 96 -9.59 2.27 2.63
C GLY A 96 -10.30 1.12 3.32
N PHE A 97 -9.87 -0.12 3.05
CA PHE A 97 -10.39 -1.33 3.65
C PHE A 97 -9.25 -2.19 4.17
N ASP A 98 -9.39 -2.70 5.40
CA ASP A 98 -8.37 -3.52 6.05
C ASP A 98 -8.98 -4.34 7.19
N LEU A 99 -8.31 -5.40 7.62
CA LEU A 99 -8.66 -6.17 8.81
C LEU A 99 -8.35 -5.38 10.09
N PHE A 100 -7.30 -4.59 10.08
CA PHE A 100 -6.79 -3.86 11.24
C PHE A 100 -6.56 -4.80 12.44
N GLU A 101 -7.10 -4.45 13.61
CA GLU A 101 -7.03 -5.23 14.85
C GLU A 101 -7.82 -6.56 14.82
N ASP A 102 -8.63 -6.81 13.78
CA ASP A 102 -9.34 -8.07 13.59
C ASP A 102 -8.50 -9.12 12.84
N ALA A 103 -7.28 -8.75 12.42
CA ALA A 103 -6.34 -9.71 11.86
C ALA A 103 -5.91 -10.75 12.89
N THR A 104 -5.80 -11.99 12.44
CA THR A 104 -5.41 -13.15 13.24
C THR A 104 -4.15 -13.80 12.67
N SER A 105 -3.56 -14.74 13.39
CA SER A 105 -2.44 -15.54 12.88
C SER A 105 -2.79 -16.27 11.59
N GLU A 106 -4.02 -16.76 11.47
CA GLU A 106 -4.49 -17.45 10.28
C GLU A 106 -4.58 -16.51 9.08
N THR A 107 -5.13 -15.29 9.26
CA THR A 107 -5.16 -14.29 8.17
C THR A 107 -3.77 -13.80 7.82
N ASP A 108 -2.87 -13.67 8.80
CA ASP A 108 -1.48 -13.30 8.55
C ASP A 108 -0.74 -14.37 7.76
N ASP A 109 -0.98 -15.63 8.06
CA ASP A 109 -0.41 -16.76 7.33
C ASP A 109 -0.94 -16.80 5.89
N GLU A 110 -2.25 -16.60 5.69
CA GLU A 110 -2.86 -16.51 4.35
C GLU A 110 -2.31 -15.35 3.54
N GLU A 111 -2.16 -14.19 4.15
CA GLU A 111 -1.67 -12.97 3.50
C GLU A 111 -0.14 -12.87 3.47
N PHE A 112 0.55 -13.83 4.12
CA PHE A 112 2.00 -13.76 4.33
C PHE A 112 2.45 -12.44 4.97
N ASN A 113 1.63 -11.92 5.84
CA ASN A 113 1.88 -10.67 6.52
C ASN A 113 2.81 -10.88 7.71
N LEU A 114 3.85 -10.09 7.80
CA LEU A 114 4.76 -10.06 8.96
C LEU A 114 4.75 -8.72 9.68
N LYS A 115 3.85 -7.83 9.29
CA LYS A 115 3.79 -6.50 9.88
C LYS A 115 2.85 -6.50 11.06
N ALA A 116 3.19 -5.72 12.07
CA ALA A 116 2.24 -5.45 13.15
C ALA A 116 1.00 -4.72 12.59
N HIS A 117 -0.16 -5.11 13.08
CA HIS A 117 -1.43 -4.48 12.72
C HIS A 117 -1.61 -3.15 13.44
N ASN A 118 -2.25 -2.22 12.75
CA ASN A 118 -2.69 -0.97 13.34
C ASN A 118 -4.17 -1.07 13.69
N THR A 119 -4.62 -0.32 14.67
CA THR A 119 -6.06 -0.22 14.93
C THR A 119 -6.72 0.69 13.91
N GLN A 120 -7.97 0.40 13.55
CA GLN A 120 -8.75 1.27 12.69
C GLN A 120 -8.80 2.71 13.23
N SER A 121 -8.97 2.88 14.54
CA SER A 121 -9.03 4.19 15.19
C SER A 121 -7.72 4.98 15.04
N ALA A 122 -6.57 4.33 15.13
CA ALA A 122 -5.27 4.99 14.93
C ALA A 122 -5.11 5.48 13.48
N VAL A 123 -5.56 4.69 12.51
CA VAL A 123 -5.53 5.07 11.09
C VAL A 123 -6.50 6.23 10.82
N ILE A 124 -7.73 6.15 11.34
CA ILE A 124 -8.71 7.25 11.22
C ILE A 124 -8.12 8.54 11.79
N LYS A 125 -7.53 8.50 13.00
CA LYS A 125 -6.89 9.67 13.59
C LYS A 125 -5.81 10.26 12.70
N ARG A 126 -4.92 9.42 12.16
CA ARG A 126 -3.85 9.84 11.24
C ARG A 126 -4.40 10.55 10.01
N LEU A 127 -5.46 10.00 9.41
CA LEU A 127 -6.10 10.61 8.23
C LEU A 127 -6.86 11.88 8.57
N GLN A 128 -7.44 11.99 9.77
CA GLN A 128 -8.04 13.24 10.27
C GLN A 128 -6.98 14.34 10.44
N ASP A 129 -5.82 14.01 11.02
CA ASP A 129 -4.72 14.95 11.20
C ASP A 129 -4.17 15.41 9.82
N PHE A 130 -4.08 14.50 8.86
CA PHE A 130 -3.73 14.83 7.48
C PHE A 130 -4.78 15.73 6.83
N ARG A 131 -6.07 15.39 6.95
CA ARG A 131 -7.18 16.20 6.43
C ARG A 131 -7.13 17.63 6.97
N ALA A 132 -6.91 17.80 8.26
CA ALA A 132 -6.81 19.14 8.88
C ALA A 132 -5.67 19.97 8.26
N LYS A 133 -4.52 19.34 7.97
CA LYS A 133 -3.40 20.01 7.29
C LYS A 133 -3.73 20.37 5.83
N MET A 134 -4.47 19.55 5.14
CA MET A 134 -4.86 19.80 3.74
C MET A 134 -5.90 20.93 3.66
N MET A 135 -6.84 21.00 4.60
CA MET A 135 -7.80 22.11 4.69
C MET A 135 -7.11 23.47 4.84
N GLN A 136 -5.99 23.56 5.55
CA GLN A 136 -5.19 24.80 5.63
C GLN A 136 -4.56 25.20 4.30
N LYS A 137 -4.51 24.29 3.33
CA LYS A 137 -4.01 24.49 1.97
C LYS A 137 -5.13 24.55 0.94
N GLU A 138 -6.38 24.76 1.39
CA GLU A 138 -7.59 24.79 0.56
C GLU A 138 -7.82 23.50 -0.25
N LYS A 139 -7.32 22.36 0.28
CA LYS A 139 -7.51 21.02 -0.31
C LYS A 139 -8.51 20.21 0.51
N VAL A 140 -9.43 19.52 -0.17
CA VAL A 140 -10.48 18.72 0.46
C VAL A 140 -10.14 17.25 0.38
N PHE A 141 -9.82 16.65 1.53
CA PHE A 141 -9.61 15.22 1.68
C PHE A 141 -10.79 14.57 2.38
N THR A 142 -11.62 13.88 1.63
CA THR A 142 -12.71 13.05 2.18
C THR A 142 -12.27 11.61 2.24
N PHE A 143 -12.50 10.94 3.37
CA PHE A 143 -12.13 9.53 3.50
C PHE A 143 -13.17 8.71 4.25
N VAL A 144 -13.20 7.42 3.92
CA VAL A 144 -13.98 6.37 4.59
C VAL A 144 -13.05 5.19 4.86
N ILE A 145 -13.09 4.65 6.08
CA ILE A 145 -12.29 3.48 6.46
C ILE A 145 -13.24 2.35 6.88
N GLY A 146 -13.24 1.29 6.09
CA GLY A 146 -13.95 0.04 6.38
C GLY A 146 -13.04 -0.97 7.06
N LYS A 147 -13.55 -1.64 8.12
CA LYS A 147 -12.86 -2.72 8.82
C LYS A 147 -13.54 -4.04 8.53
N GLY A 148 -12.75 -5.07 8.23
CA GLY A 148 -13.19 -6.43 7.99
C GLY A 148 -12.48 -7.09 6.82
N ASN A 149 -12.76 -8.39 6.64
CA ASN A 149 -12.25 -9.13 5.50
C ASN A 149 -12.82 -8.55 4.20
N SER A 150 -11.94 -8.18 3.27
CA SER A 150 -12.34 -7.55 2.00
C SER A 150 -13.27 -8.43 1.17
N ARG A 151 -13.11 -9.76 1.22
CA ARG A 151 -13.99 -10.71 0.54
C ARG A 151 -15.44 -10.61 1.03
N ASP A 152 -15.64 -10.31 2.33
CA ASP A 152 -16.96 -10.23 2.94
C ASP A 152 -17.56 -8.83 2.79
N ILE A 153 -16.78 -7.79 3.12
CA ILE A 153 -17.29 -6.42 3.15
C ILE A 153 -17.44 -5.78 1.76
N LEU A 154 -16.77 -6.32 0.73
CA LEU A 154 -16.84 -5.81 -0.65
C LEU A 154 -17.72 -6.66 -1.56
N LYS A 155 -18.09 -7.88 -1.16
CA LYS A 155 -18.75 -8.89 -2.01
C LYS A 155 -19.97 -8.40 -2.75
N ASP A 156 -20.82 -7.62 -2.12
CA ASP A 156 -22.09 -7.16 -2.69
C ASP A 156 -22.16 -5.62 -2.84
N ARG A 157 -20.99 -4.97 -2.81
CA ARG A 157 -20.89 -3.52 -2.89
C ARG A 157 -20.89 -3.03 -4.33
N THR A 158 -22.09 -2.78 -4.87
CA THR A 158 -22.29 -2.17 -6.20
C THR A 158 -22.22 -0.64 -6.19
N ASP A 159 -22.17 -0.05 -5.00
CA ASP A 159 -22.11 1.40 -4.76
C ASP A 159 -20.68 1.96 -4.77
N LEU A 160 -19.69 1.09 -4.85
CA LEU A 160 -18.28 1.49 -4.83
C LEU A 160 -17.78 1.79 -6.25
N ASN A 161 -17.65 3.06 -6.55
CA ASN A 161 -17.00 3.55 -7.77
C ASN A 161 -15.71 4.27 -7.41
N ALA A 162 -14.66 4.05 -8.18
CA ALA A 162 -13.39 4.77 -8.04
C ALA A 162 -12.68 4.91 -9.38
N ASP A 163 -11.92 5.99 -9.53
CA ASP A 163 -11.07 6.19 -10.69
C ASP A 163 -9.80 5.34 -10.61
N LEU A 164 -9.37 5.01 -9.38
CA LEU A 164 -8.22 4.15 -9.11
C LEU A 164 -8.55 3.15 -8.00
N VAL A 165 -8.24 1.89 -8.24
CA VAL A 165 -8.31 0.83 -7.23
C VAL A 165 -6.93 0.24 -7.02
N LEU A 166 -6.45 0.27 -5.79
CA LEU A 166 -5.19 -0.34 -5.37
C LEU A 166 -5.49 -1.53 -4.45
N ILE A 167 -4.99 -2.69 -4.82
CA ILE A 167 -5.06 -3.89 -3.99
C ILE A 167 -3.64 -4.17 -3.47
N GLY A 168 -3.44 -3.94 -2.18
CA GLY A 168 -2.13 -4.06 -1.54
C GLY A 168 -2.11 -4.98 -0.32
N GLY A 169 -3.23 -5.60 -0.01
CA GLY A 169 -3.35 -6.69 0.95
C GLY A 169 -3.28 -8.03 0.24
N GLY A 170 -3.00 -9.09 0.97
CA GLY A 170 -2.81 -10.44 0.45
C GLY A 170 -3.92 -10.96 -0.46
N ASN A 171 -3.68 -12.09 -1.03
CA ASN A 171 -4.45 -12.75 -2.09
C ASN A 171 -5.91 -13.05 -1.73
#